data_2b8dbc3a4bc76b7d9c3ec068e25db101
#
_entry.id   2b8dbc3a4bc76b7d9c3ec068e25db101
#
_cell.length_a   1.000
_cell.length_b   1.000
_cell.length_c   1.000
_cell.angle_alpha   90.00
_cell.angle_beta   90.00
_cell.angle_gamma   90.00
#
_symmetry.space_group_name_H-M   'P 1'
#
loop_
_entity.id
_entity.type
_entity.pdbx_description
1 polymer ?
#
loop_
_entity_poly.entity_id
_entity_poly.type
_entity_poly.pdbx_seq_one_letter_code
_entity_poly.pdbx_strand_id
1 'polypeptide(L)'
;MRRIEAMAKRVVFLMSDTGGGHRASAHALAEALHVLHGDAVQCQMVDLLTHYGTWPLSHAGAYYLPLVEQHRWLWRLGIGCSNQARLWQAVALSARLWQRGGLRRFAAEYPADLYVSVHPLLNHAPWWALRRRYPHTPFATVITDLASAPRPWYNPAVDLLSASCSQVQAAALRAGLPPARVLLGGLPIRLAFAASRPTPAEARAALRLEQRPTALLLGGGEGMGALEPTAATLAARLASQGGQLAVICGRNEALRSRLARQRWPGAVHVAGYVDNMPLWMAAADLV
;
A
#
# COMPACT_ATOMS: atom_id res chain seq x y z
N MET A 1 0.97 -45.85 -9.70
CA MET A 1 0.77 -44.88 -8.60
C MET A 1 0.31 -43.55 -9.19
N ARG A 2 -0.97 -43.21 -9.07
CA ARG A 2 -1.46 -41.86 -9.46
C ARG A 2 -0.87 -40.87 -8.44
N ARG A 3 -0.01 -39.93 -8.90
CA ARG A 3 0.32 -38.75 -8.13
C ARG A 3 -1.00 -38.04 -7.83
N ILE A 4 -1.41 -37.99 -6.57
CA ILE A 4 -2.43 -37.06 -6.11
C ILE A 4 -1.81 -35.68 -6.34
N GLU A 5 -2.21 -35.00 -7.42
CA GLU A 5 -1.86 -33.59 -7.61
C GLU A 5 -2.41 -32.85 -6.39
N ALA A 6 -1.51 -32.42 -5.52
CA ALA A 6 -1.88 -31.60 -4.39
C ALA A 6 -2.53 -30.32 -4.93
N MET A 7 -3.81 -30.11 -4.64
CA MET A 7 -4.51 -28.90 -5.05
C MET A 7 -3.71 -27.66 -4.60
N ALA A 8 -3.53 -26.70 -5.49
CA ALA A 8 -2.82 -25.47 -5.19
C ALA A 8 -3.46 -24.76 -3.98
N LYS A 9 -2.61 -24.29 -3.07
CA LYS A 9 -3.04 -23.54 -1.88
C LYS A 9 -3.54 -22.15 -2.29
N ARG A 10 -4.71 -21.77 -1.81
CA ARG A 10 -5.34 -20.48 -2.12
C ARG A 10 -5.01 -19.45 -1.04
N VAL A 11 -4.38 -18.35 -1.44
CA VAL A 11 -4.10 -17.19 -0.58
C VAL A 11 -4.94 -16.00 -1.05
N VAL A 12 -5.78 -15.46 -0.17
CA VAL A 12 -6.63 -14.31 -0.48
C VAL A 12 -6.12 -13.08 0.26
N PHE A 13 -5.72 -12.07 -0.51
CA PHE A 13 -5.28 -10.77 0.01
C PHE A 13 -6.47 -9.82 0.13
N LEU A 14 -6.66 -9.31 1.34
CA LEU A 14 -7.68 -8.30 1.67
C LEU A 14 -7.01 -6.92 1.60
N MET A 15 -7.41 -6.13 0.64
CA MET A 15 -6.89 -4.79 0.44
C MET A 15 -8.03 -3.80 0.12
N SER A 16 -7.71 -2.52 -0.01
CA SER A 16 -8.58 -1.52 -0.61
C SER A 16 -7.75 -0.51 -1.40
N ASP A 17 -8.34 0.03 -2.44
CA ASP A 17 -7.75 1.08 -3.30
C ASP A 17 -7.85 2.49 -2.67
N THR A 18 -7.68 2.58 -1.36
CA THR A 18 -7.47 3.84 -0.63
C THR A 18 -5.99 4.23 -0.70
N GLY A 19 -5.54 4.66 -1.88
CA GLY A 19 -4.13 4.87 -2.19
C GLY A 19 -3.42 3.60 -2.69
N GLY A 20 -2.37 3.75 -3.51
CA GLY A 20 -1.71 2.64 -4.19
C GLY A 20 -0.84 1.71 -3.31
N GLY A 21 -0.54 2.10 -2.06
CA GLY A 21 0.41 1.39 -1.20
C GLY A 21 -0.04 -0.01 -0.79
N HIS A 22 -1.30 -0.15 -0.38
CA HIS A 22 -1.86 -1.43 0.05
C HIS A 22 -1.90 -2.47 -1.09
N ARG A 23 -2.34 -2.04 -2.28
CA ARG A 23 -2.32 -2.88 -3.49
C ARG A 23 -0.89 -3.26 -3.86
N ALA A 24 0.06 -2.32 -3.84
CA ALA A 24 1.47 -2.60 -4.15
C ALA A 24 2.08 -3.64 -3.20
N SER A 25 1.77 -3.57 -1.91
CA SER A 25 2.23 -4.55 -0.91
C SER A 25 1.59 -5.93 -1.11
N ALA A 26 0.29 -6.00 -1.47
CA ALA A 26 -0.37 -7.26 -1.81
C ALA A 26 0.28 -7.91 -3.05
N HIS A 27 0.55 -7.12 -4.10
CA HIS A 27 1.25 -7.58 -5.29
C HIS A 27 2.66 -8.09 -4.97
N ALA A 28 3.42 -7.36 -4.16
CA ALA A 28 4.78 -7.76 -3.77
C ALA A 28 4.80 -9.12 -3.05
N LEU A 29 3.85 -9.34 -2.14
CA LEU A 29 3.70 -10.62 -1.43
C LEU A 29 3.26 -11.74 -2.37
N ALA A 30 2.31 -11.48 -3.27
CA ALA A 30 1.85 -12.47 -4.25
C ALA A 30 2.97 -12.85 -5.22
N GLU A 31 3.75 -11.88 -5.70
CA GLU A 31 4.92 -12.10 -6.55
C GLU A 31 5.97 -12.96 -5.85
N ALA A 32 6.28 -12.65 -4.58
CA ALA A 32 7.23 -13.44 -3.79
C ALA A 32 6.75 -14.87 -3.56
N LEU A 33 5.46 -15.07 -3.26
CA LEU A 33 4.86 -16.40 -3.11
C LEU A 33 4.94 -17.22 -4.40
N HIS A 34 4.67 -16.56 -5.55
CA HIS A 34 4.79 -17.24 -6.84
C HIS A 34 6.23 -17.64 -7.16
N VAL A 35 7.21 -16.79 -6.88
CA VAL A 35 8.64 -17.12 -7.08
C VAL A 35 9.08 -18.26 -6.18
N LEU A 36 8.60 -18.31 -4.92
CA LEU A 36 9.00 -19.35 -3.96
C LEU A 36 8.28 -20.68 -4.16
N HIS A 37 7.05 -20.67 -4.63
CA HIS A 37 6.17 -21.85 -4.63
C HIS A 37 5.58 -22.20 -6.01
N GLY A 38 5.79 -21.35 -7.02
CA GLY A 38 5.23 -21.55 -8.36
C GLY A 38 3.71 -21.74 -8.33
N ASP A 39 3.23 -22.71 -9.09
CA ASP A 39 1.81 -23.04 -9.24
C ASP A 39 1.21 -23.75 -8.01
N ALA A 40 2.04 -24.11 -7.02
CA ALA A 40 1.55 -24.68 -5.75
C ALA A 40 0.76 -23.67 -4.90
N VAL A 41 0.84 -22.36 -5.21
CA VAL A 41 0.12 -21.29 -4.53
C VAL A 41 -0.60 -20.41 -5.55
N GLN A 42 -1.90 -20.22 -5.34
CA GLN A 42 -2.73 -19.29 -6.12
C GLN A 42 -3.09 -18.08 -5.25
N CYS A 43 -2.73 -16.89 -5.70
CA CYS A 43 -2.99 -15.63 -5.01
C CYS A 43 -4.15 -14.88 -5.66
N GLN A 44 -5.11 -14.44 -4.85
CA GLN A 44 -6.23 -13.58 -5.28
C GLN A 44 -6.23 -12.30 -4.45
N MET A 45 -6.44 -11.14 -5.09
CA MET A 45 -6.55 -9.85 -4.43
C MET A 45 -7.97 -9.34 -4.50
N VAL A 46 -8.52 -8.95 -3.34
CA VAL A 46 -9.91 -8.50 -3.22
C VAL A 46 -9.94 -7.10 -2.61
N ASP A 47 -10.46 -6.12 -3.35
CA ASP A 47 -10.86 -4.83 -2.77
C ASP A 47 -12.16 -5.03 -1.99
N LEU A 48 -11.98 -5.33 -0.72
CA LEU A 48 -13.09 -5.73 0.14
C LEU A 48 -13.99 -4.55 0.50
N LEU A 49 -13.44 -3.35 0.62
CA LEU A 49 -14.25 -2.17 0.94
C LEU A 49 -15.14 -1.80 -0.26
N THR A 50 -14.58 -1.74 -1.45
CA THR A 50 -15.34 -1.33 -2.65
C THR A 50 -16.40 -2.35 -3.03
N HIS A 51 -16.08 -3.65 -3.04
CA HIS A 51 -16.99 -4.67 -3.57
C HIS A 51 -17.95 -5.25 -2.53
N TYR A 52 -17.56 -5.25 -1.26
CA TYR A 52 -18.33 -5.89 -0.18
C TYR A 52 -18.66 -4.96 0.97
N GLY A 53 -18.10 -3.74 0.97
CA GLY A 53 -18.39 -2.72 1.97
C GLY A 53 -19.82 -2.19 1.85
N THR A 54 -20.37 -1.74 2.97
CA THR A 54 -21.62 -0.99 3.01
C THR A 54 -21.31 0.52 2.99
N TRP A 55 -22.16 1.33 2.39
CA TRP A 55 -21.98 2.79 2.42
C TRP A 55 -21.78 3.29 3.87
N PRO A 56 -20.87 4.23 4.14
CA PRO A 56 -19.98 4.96 3.22
C PRO A 56 -18.66 4.23 2.89
N LEU A 57 -18.32 3.10 3.52
CA LEU A 57 -17.03 2.40 3.33
C LEU A 57 -16.82 1.86 1.91
N SER A 58 -17.90 1.51 1.21
CA SER A 58 -17.84 1.12 -0.21
C SER A 58 -17.30 2.21 -1.14
N HIS A 59 -17.29 3.46 -0.69
CA HIS A 59 -16.79 4.62 -1.43
C HIS A 59 -15.51 5.20 -0.79
N ALA A 60 -14.88 4.46 0.12
CA ALA A 60 -13.68 4.93 0.85
C ALA A 60 -12.56 5.40 -0.09
N GLY A 61 -12.35 4.71 -1.21
CA GLY A 61 -11.37 5.11 -2.23
C GLY A 61 -11.64 6.50 -2.81
N ALA A 62 -12.91 6.81 -3.11
CA ALA A 62 -13.30 8.12 -3.66
C ALA A 62 -13.17 9.26 -2.63
N TYR A 63 -13.42 8.98 -1.36
CA TYR A 63 -13.33 9.99 -0.29
C TYR A 63 -11.92 10.16 0.27
N TYR A 64 -11.06 9.19 0.07
CA TYR A 64 -9.72 9.18 0.67
C TYR A 64 -8.90 10.41 0.27
N LEU A 65 -8.77 10.66 -1.02
CA LEU A 65 -7.96 11.76 -1.55
C LEU A 65 -8.47 13.15 -1.08
N PRO A 66 -9.77 13.50 -1.27
CA PRO A 66 -10.31 14.74 -0.74
C PRO A 66 -10.15 14.89 0.78
N LEU A 67 -10.30 13.80 1.53
CA LEU A 67 -10.18 13.82 2.98
C LEU A 67 -8.75 14.13 3.43
N VAL A 68 -7.75 13.52 2.76
CA VAL A 68 -6.34 13.70 3.11
C VAL A 68 -5.79 15.05 2.63
N GLU A 69 -6.23 15.56 1.48
CA GLU A 69 -5.70 16.80 0.90
C GLU A 69 -6.46 18.05 1.33
N GLN A 70 -7.80 18.01 1.27
CA GLN A 70 -8.64 19.19 1.50
C GLN A 70 -9.16 19.29 2.93
N HIS A 71 -9.38 18.15 3.60
CA HIS A 71 -9.95 18.07 4.95
C HIS A 71 -8.99 17.40 5.96
N ARG A 72 -7.73 17.79 5.95
CA ARG A 72 -6.66 17.20 6.79
C ARG A 72 -7.00 17.15 8.28
N TRP A 73 -7.77 18.11 8.78
CA TRP A 73 -8.19 18.15 10.18
C TRP A 73 -9.19 17.01 10.50
N LEU A 74 -10.12 16.69 9.59
CA LEU A 74 -11.03 15.54 9.71
C LEU A 74 -10.25 14.22 9.69
N TRP A 75 -9.28 14.11 8.78
CA TRP A 75 -8.39 12.94 8.71
C TRP A 75 -7.64 12.75 10.04
N ARG A 76 -7.03 13.82 10.59
CA ARG A 76 -6.34 13.78 11.88
C ARG A 76 -7.26 13.42 13.04
N LEU A 77 -8.47 13.98 13.04
CA LEU A 77 -9.49 13.64 14.04
C LEU A 77 -9.88 12.16 13.94
N GLY A 78 -10.13 11.64 12.73
CA GLY A 78 -10.45 10.24 12.50
C GLY A 78 -9.35 9.29 12.99
N ILE A 79 -8.08 9.59 12.69
CA ILE A 79 -6.92 8.83 13.20
C ILE A 79 -6.85 8.93 14.74
N GLY A 80 -7.01 10.13 15.31
CA GLY A 80 -7.02 10.34 16.76
C GLY A 80 -8.11 9.51 17.45
N CYS A 81 -9.34 9.56 16.94
CA CYS A 81 -10.45 8.75 17.44
C CYS A 81 -10.19 7.24 17.29
N SER A 82 -9.64 6.81 16.16
CA SER A 82 -9.34 5.39 15.93
C SER A 82 -8.26 4.84 16.87
N ASN A 83 -7.38 5.70 17.40
CA ASN A 83 -6.36 5.33 18.38
C ASN A 83 -6.91 5.19 19.80
N GLN A 84 -8.10 5.71 20.10
CA GLN A 84 -8.78 5.51 21.37
C GLN A 84 -9.31 4.08 21.48
N ALA A 85 -8.77 3.30 22.45
CA ALA A 85 -9.04 1.86 22.54
C ALA A 85 -10.55 1.52 22.64
N ARG A 86 -11.26 2.22 23.55
CA ARG A 86 -12.69 1.98 23.79
C ARG A 86 -13.54 2.36 22.56
N LEU A 87 -13.21 3.51 21.95
CA LEU A 87 -13.92 3.99 20.77
C LEU A 87 -13.71 3.06 19.59
N TRP A 88 -12.45 2.63 19.35
CA TRP A 88 -12.16 1.68 18.29
C TRP A 88 -12.86 0.33 18.49
N GLN A 89 -12.91 -0.19 19.70
CA GLN A 89 -13.64 -1.42 20.00
C GLN A 89 -15.14 -1.29 19.67
N ALA A 90 -15.76 -0.16 20.02
CA ALA A 90 -17.16 0.09 19.69
C ALA A 90 -17.37 0.17 18.16
N VAL A 91 -16.48 0.88 17.44
CA VAL A 91 -16.51 0.97 15.96
C VAL A 91 -16.31 -0.41 15.34
N ALA A 92 -15.35 -1.20 15.79
CA ALA A 92 -15.09 -2.53 15.27
C ALA A 92 -16.26 -3.50 15.53
N LEU A 93 -16.94 -3.37 16.67
CA LEU A 93 -18.12 -4.15 16.98
C LEU A 93 -19.31 -3.75 16.09
N SER A 94 -19.58 -2.46 15.95
CA SER A 94 -20.65 -1.97 15.07
C SER A 94 -20.40 -2.35 13.61
N ALA A 95 -19.17 -2.30 13.15
CA ALA A 95 -18.79 -2.71 11.80
C ALA A 95 -19.10 -4.19 11.51
N ARG A 96 -18.99 -5.08 12.51
CA ARG A 96 -19.36 -6.51 12.36
C ARG A 96 -20.84 -6.69 12.02
N LEU A 97 -21.70 -5.88 12.63
CA LEU A 97 -23.15 -5.97 12.41
C LEU A 97 -23.54 -5.29 11.10
N TRP A 98 -23.04 -4.09 10.89
CA TRP A 98 -23.38 -3.25 9.75
C TRP A 98 -22.89 -3.83 8.41
N GLN A 99 -21.67 -4.40 8.37
CA GLN A 99 -21.11 -5.00 7.16
C GLN A 99 -21.42 -6.49 7.01
N ARG A 100 -22.23 -7.07 7.89
CA ARG A 100 -22.49 -8.51 7.96
C ARG A 100 -22.89 -9.13 6.61
N GLY A 101 -23.73 -8.44 5.82
CA GLY A 101 -24.20 -8.93 4.51
C GLY A 101 -23.08 -9.09 3.51
N GLY A 102 -22.28 -8.03 3.31
CA GLY A 102 -21.13 -8.04 2.41
C GLY A 102 -20.04 -9.03 2.83
N LEU A 103 -19.71 -9.07 4.12
CA LEU A 103 -18.70 -10.00 4.65
C LEU A 103 -19.13 -11.48 4.50
N ARG A 104 -20.41 -11.79 4.61
CA ARG A 104 -20.93 -13.15 4.36
C ARG A 104 -20.81 -13.55 2.89
N ARG A 105 -21.15 -12.62 1.96
CA ARG A 105 -20.96 -12.85 0.51
C ARG A 105 -19.49 -13.05 0.19
N PHE A 106 -18.62 -12.16 0.65
CA PHE A 106 -17.17 -12.30 0.49
C PHE A 106 -16.66 -13.67 0.97
N ALA A 107 -17.01 -14.06 2.20
CA ALA A 107 -16.59 -15.34 2.75
C ALA A 107 -17.14 -16.57 1.97
N ALA A 108 -18.27 -16.44 1.30
CA ALA A 108 -18.81 -17.52 0.46
C ALA A 108 -18.11 -17.60 -0.90
N GLU A 109 -17.75 -16.45 -1.50
CA GLU A 109 -17.16 -16.36 -2.82
C GLU A 109 -15.64 -16.64 -2.82
N TYR A 110 -14.95 -16.38 -1.69
CA TYR A 110 -13.49 -16.50 -1.58
C TYR A 110 -13.04 -17.45 -0.47
N PRO A 111 -13.36 -18.76 -0.58
CA PRO A 111 -12.77 -19.75 0.33
C PRO A 111 -11.26 -19.84 0.07
N ALA A 112 -10.45 -19.83 1.15
CA ALA A 112 -8.99 -19.83 1.07
C ALA A 112 -8.34 -20.74 2.12
N ASP A 113 -7.06 -21.07 1.88
CA ASP A 113 -6.19 -21.75 2.84
C ASP A 113 -5.47 -20.73 3.76
N LEU A 114 -5.36 -19.45 3.32
CA LEU A 114 -4.79 -18.36 4.09
C LEU A 114 -5.45 -17.03 3.66
N TYR A 115 -5.83 -16.23 4.63
CA TYR A 115 -6.22 -14.82 4.41
C TYR A 115 -5.12 -13.88 4.88
N VAL A 116 -4.77 -12.90 4.06
CA VAL A 116 -3.74 -11.91 4.36
C VAL A 116 -4.34 -10.50 4.24
N SER A 117 -4.45 -9.79 5.34
CA SER A 117 -4.89 -8.39 5.32
C SER A 117 -3.69 -7.44 5.21
N VAL A 118 -3.74 -6.56 4.25
CA VAL A 118 -2.76 -5.48 4.05
C VAL A 118 -3.39 -4.08 4.22
N HIS A 119 -4.55 -3.99 4.90
CA HIS A 119 -5.27 -2.73 5.08
C HIS A 119 -5.80 -2.57 6.51
N PRO A 120 -5.67 -1.41 7.18
CA PRO A 120 -6.02 -1.22 8.59
C PRO A 120 -7.47 -1.59 8.93
N LEU A 121 -8.42 -1.21 8.09
CA LEU A 121 -9.84 -1.43 8.36
C LEU A 121 -10.30 -2.89 8.14
N LEU A 122 -9.42 -3.76 7.61
CA LEU A 122 -9.77 -5.12 7.23
C LEU A 122 -9.31 -6.20 8.23
N ASN A 123 -8.81 -5.79 9.42
CA ASN A 123 -8.27 -6.72 10.41
C ASN A 123 -9.29 -7.21 11.44
N HIS A 124 -10.41 -6.53 11.66
CA HIS A 124 -11.36 -6.84 12.75
C HIS A 124 -12.65 -7.48 12.25
N ALA A 125 -13.47 -6.74 11.50
CA ALA A 125 -14.77 -7.25 11.04
C ALA A 125 -14.62 -8.39 10.02
N PRO A 126 -13.73 -8.33 9.01
CA PRO A 126 -13.46 -9.46 8.12
C PRO A 126 -12.90 -10.67 8.85
N TRP A 127 -11.91 -10.50 9.76
CA TRP A 127 -11.40 -11.60 10.57
C TRP A 127 -12.52 -12.32 11.32
N TRP A 128 -13.41 -11.57 11.98
CA TRP A 128 -14.52 -12.14 12.74
C TRP A 128 -15.48 -12.93 11.84
N ALA A 129 -15.82 -12.42 10.65
CA ALA A 129 -16.72 -13.09 9.72
C ALA A 129 -16.10 -14.37 9.16
N LEU A 130 -14.81 -14.32 8.79
CA LEU A 130 -14.06 -15.46 8.27
C LEU A 130 -13.85 -16.53 9.33
N ARG A 131 -13.52 -16.15 10.57
CA ARG A 131 -13.31 -17.10 11.67
C ARG A 131 -14.60 -17.87 12.02
N ARG A 132 -15.78 -17.28 11.83
CA ARG A 132 -17.06 -17.96 12.03
C ARG A 132 -17.36 -19.00 10.94
N ARG A 133 -16.93 -18.77 9.70
CA ARG A 133 -17.18 -19.66 8.58
C ARG A 133 -16.06 -20.68 8.39
N TYR A 134 -14.84 -20.27 8.64
CA TYR A 134 -13.61 -21.05 8.46
C TYR A 134 -12.76 -20.98 9.74
N PRO A 135 -13.15 -21.69 10.81
CA PRO A 135 -12.52 -21.51 12.13
C PRO A 135 -11.04 -21.89 12.17
N HIS A 136 -10.58 -22.73 11.26
CA HIS A 136 -9.20 -23.23 11.20
C HIS A 136 -8.34 -22.57 10.12
N THR A 137 -8.91 -21.75 9.25
CA THR A 137 -8.13 -21.04 8.23
C THR A 137 -7.36 -19.90 8.88
N PRO A 138 -6.02 -19.85 8.75
CA PRO A 138 -5.21 -18.80 9.34
C PRO A 138 -5.47 -17.44 8.70
N PHE A 139 -5.31 -16.40 9.52
CA PHE A 139 -5.44 -15.02 9.12
C PHE A 139 -4.19 -14.22 9.53
N ALA A 140 -3.48 -13.70 8.55
CA ALA A 140 -2.31 -12.85 8.77
C ALA A 140 -2.62 -11.38 8.52
N THR A 141 -2.01 -10.50 9.29
CA THR A 141 -1.98 -9.04 9.05
C THR A 141 -0.57 -8.65 8.66
N VAL A 142 -0.42 -7.94 7.54
CA VAL A 142 0.86 -7.34 7.13
C VAL A 142 0.70 -5.82 7.16
N ILE A 143 1.37 -5.19 8.11
CA ILE A 143 1.29 -3.73 8.30
C ILE A 143 2.12 -3.04 7.22
N THR A 144 1.48 -2.14 6.47
CA THR A 144 2.10 -1.38 5.39
C THR A 144 2.41 0.07 5.76
N ASP A 145 2.06 0.49 6.97
CA ASP A 145 2.46 1.78 7.54
C ASP A 145 3.87 1.69 8.12
N LEU A 146 4.74 2.66 7.81
CA LEU A 146 6.16 2.55 8.07
C LEU A 146 6.52 2.75 9.55
N ALA A 147 6.37 3.95 10.08
CA ALA A 147 6.88 4.31 11.41
C ALA A 147 5.80 4.35 12.49
N SER A 148 4.56 4.57 12.10
CA SER A 148 3.42 4.64 13.01
C SER A 148 2.21 4.02 12.36
N ALA A 149 1.65 3.00 12.99
CA ALA A 149 0.44 2.34 12.53
C ALA A 149 -0.70 2.64 13.51
N PRO A 150 -1.87 3.12 13.04
CA PRO A 150 -3.01 3.38 13.90
C PRO A 150 -3.61 2.09 14.45
N ARG A 151 -4.36 2.19 15.55
CA ARG A 151 -4.91 1.06 16.28
C ARG A 151 -5.72 0.05 15.43
N PRO A 152 -6.44 0.45 14.36
CA PRO A 152 -7.11 -0.50 13.47
C PRO A 152 -6.24 -1.64 12.91
N TRP A 153 -4.94 -1.47 12.84
CA TRP A 153 -4.02 -2.53 12.43
C TRP A 153 -3.92 -3.68 13.43
N TYR A 154 -4.08 -3.40 14.73
CA TYR A 154 -3.77 -4.35 15.79
C TYR A 154 -5.01 -5.12 16.23
N ASN A 155 -5.18 -6.33 15.71
CA ASN A 155 -6.17 -7.29 16.20
C ASN A 155 -5.44 -8.44 16.92
N PRO A 156 -5.51 -8.55 18.26
CA PRO A 156 -4.81 -9.58 19.02
C PRO A 156 -5.23 -11.02 18.69
N ALA A 157 -6.35 -11.19 17.98
CA ALA A 157 -6.89 -12.48 17.63
C ALA A 157 -6.39 -13.06 16.29
N VAL A 158 -5.60 -12.30 15.50
CA VAL A 158 -5.00 -12.83 14.26
C VAL A 158 -3.92 -13.87 14.56
N ASP A 159 -3.68 -14.75 13.61
CA ASP A 159 -2.71 -15.84 13.79
C ASP A 159 -1.27 -15.37 13.59
N LEU A 160 -1.05 -14.33 12.77
CA LEU A 160 0.25 -13.71 12.53
C LEU A 160 0.07 -12.21 12.25
N LEU A 161 0.99 -11.39 12.76
CA LEU A 161 1.15 -10.00 12.38
C LEU A 161 2.59 -9.74 11.96
N SER A 162 2.79 -9.27 10.73
CA SER A 162 4.09 -8.77 10.25
C SER A 162 4.16 -7.27 10.44
N ALA A 163 5.10 -6.84 11.26
CA ALA A 163 5.38 -5.43 11.54
C ALA A 163 6.40 -4.87 10.53
N SER A 164 6.17 -3.64 10.06
CA SER A 164 7.02 -2.95 9.10
C SER A 164 8.36 -2.48 9.70
N CYS A 165 8.39 -2.20 11.00
CA CYS A 165 9.58 -1.76 11.74
C CYS A 165 9.47 -2.09 13.23
N SER A 166 10.54 -1.88 13.99
CA SER A 166 10.61 -2.16 15.42
C SER A 166 9.61 -1.35 16.25
N GLN A 167 9.33 -0.11 15.87
CA GLN A 167 8.35 0.75 16.54
C GLN A 167 6.93 0.17 16.40
N VAL A 168 6.58 -0.31 15.21
CA VAL A 168 5.29 -0.96 14.91
C VAL A 168 5.20 -2.31 15.62
N GLN A 169 6.30 -3.08 15.67
CA GLN A 169 6.38 -4.32 16.45
C GLN A 169 6.10 -4.06 17.94
N ALA A 170 6.78 -3.08 18.53
CA ALA A 170 6.55 -2.70 19.92
C ALA A 170 5.11 -2.24 20.17
N ALA A 171 4.49 -1.53 19.23
CA ALA A 171 3.10 -1.12 19.31
C ALA A 171 2.13 -2.31 19.26
N ALA A 172 2.42 -3.31 18.43
CA ALA A 172 1.64 -4.56 18.36
C ALA A 172 1.66 -5.32 19.69
N LEU A 173 2.83 -5.44 20.31
CA LEU A 173 2.98 -6.07 21.63
C LEU A 173 2.20 -5.32 22.71
N ARG A 174 2.28 -3.96 22.73
CA ARG A 174 1.48 -3.12 23.65
C ARG A 174 -0.02 -3.22 23.39
N ALA A 175 -0.43 -3.52 22.16
CA ALA A 175 -1.83 -3.73 21.81
C ALA A 175 -2.35 -5.12 22.24
N GLY A 176 -1.50 -5.96 22.81
CA GLY A 176 -1.87 -7.28 23.35
C GLY A 176 -1.67 -8.46 22.42
N LEU A 177 -0.93 -8.28 21.30
CA LEU A 177 -0.56 -9.44 20.48
C LEU A 177 0.50 -10.29 21.19
N PRO A 178 0.37 -11.61 21.20
CA PRO A 178 1.39 -12.51 21.74
C PRO A 178 2.71 -12.38 20.95
N PRO A 179 3.89 -12.32 21.61
CA PRO A 179 5.18 -12.20 20.93
C PRO A 179 5.41 -13.26 19.84
N ALA A 180 4.98 -14.49 20.08
CA ALA A 180 5.10 -15.59 19.12
C ALA A 180 4.30 -15.39 17.81
N ARG A 181 3.39 -14.42 17.77
CA ARG A 181 2.57 -14.07 16.60
C ARG A 181 3.00 -12.76 15.94
N VAL A 182 4.06 -12.13 16.42
CA VAL A 182 4.53 -10.85 15.87
C VAL A 182 5.89 -11.03 15.23
N LEU A 183 5.93 -10.89 13.91
CA LEU A 183 7.15 -10.95 13.11
C LEU A 183 7.60 -9.53 12.75
N LEU A 184 8.89 -9.24 12.84
CA LEU A 184 9.49 -8.07 12.23
C LEU A 184 9.86 -8.41 10.78
N GLY A 185 8.91 -8.24 9.85
CA GLY A 185 9.05 -8.65 8.46
C GLY A 185 9.50 -7.54 7.52
N GLY A 186 9.44 -6.28 7.96
CA GLY A 186 9.67 -5.14 7.09
C GLY A 186 8.46 -4.79 6.20
N LEU A 187 8.65 -3.83 5.30
CA LEU A 187 7.65 -3.44 4.33
C LEU A 187 7.78 -4.29 3.06
N PRO A 188 6.69 -4.95 2.60
CA PRO A 188 6.73 -5.68 1.34
C PRO A 188 6.97 -4.73 0.16
N ILE A 189 7.99 -5.01 -0.63
CA ILE A 189 8.33 -4.27 -1.84
C ILE A 189 8.38 -5.22 -3.03
N ARG A 190 7.99 -4.76 -4.22
CA ARG A 190 8.04 -5.57 -5.45
C ARG A 190 9.46 -6.04 -5.73
N LEU A 191 9.63 -7.27 -6.22
CA LEU A 191 10.93 -7.86 -6.52
C LEU A 191 11.76 -7.04 -7.51
N ALA A 192 11.11 -6.30 -8.41
CA ALA A 192 11.77 -5.38 -9.32
C ALA A 192 12.64 -4.31 -8.63
N PHE A 193 12.37 -3.97 -7.36
CA PHE A 193 13.22 -3.06 -6.57
C PHE A 193 14.43 -3.77 -5.93
N ALA A 194 14.38 -5.09 -5.80
CA ALA A 194 15.46 -5.90 -5.25
C ALA A 194 16.36 -6.51 -6.36
N ALA A 195 15.91 -6.52 -7.60
CA ALA A 195 16.66 -7.00 -8.75
C ALA A 195 17.91 -6.14 -9.00
N SER A 196 18.84 -6.67 -9.79
CA SER A 196 20.01 -5.92 -10.25
C SER A 196 19.57 -4.61 -10.91
N ARG A 197 20.09 -3.49 -10.42
CA ARG A 197 19.75 -2.16 -10.93
C ARG A 197 20.74 -1.77 -12.02
N PRO A 198 20.29 -1.13 -13.10
CA PRO A 198 21.19 -0.50 -14.05
C PRO A 198 21.98 0.60 -13.33
N THR A 199 23.14 0.93 -13.86
CA THR A 199 23.89 2.11 -13.42
C THR A 199 23.06 3.38 -13.66
N PRO A 200 23.29 4.47 -12.93
CA PRO A 200 22.58 5.74 -13.17
C PRO A 200 22.71 6.21 -14.63
N ALA A 201 23.85 6.00 -15.25
CA ALA A 201 24.11 6.38 -16.64
C ALA A 201 23.24 5.57 -17.63
N GLU A 202 23.17 4.25 -17.46
CA GLU A 202 22.32 3.36 -18.26
C GLU A 202 20.83 3.70 -18.07
N ALA A 203 20.42 3.93 -16.82
CA ALA A 203 19.04 4.29 -16.50
C ALA A 203 18.64 5.64 -17.12
N ARG A 204 19.51 6.66 -17.06
CA ARG A 204 19.28 7.95 -17.70
C ARG A 204 19.18 7.80 -19.23
N ALA A 205 20.08 7.03 -19.83
CA ALA A 205 20.02 6.77 -21.27
C ALA A 205 18.70 6.10 -21.69
N ALA A 206 18.27 5.07 -20.95
CA ALA A 206 17.01 4.38 -21.20
C ALA A 206 15.77 5.28 -21.05
N LEU A 207 15.81 6.24 -20.11
CA LEU A 207 14.76 7.24 -19.88
C LEU A 207 14.88 8.49 -20.75
N ARG A 208 15.90 8.58 -21.61
CA ARG A 208 16.23 9.75 -22.43
C ARG A 208 16.47 11.02 -21.59
N LEU A 209 17.05 10.82 -20.41
CA LEU A 209 17.52 11.89 -19.55
C LEU A 209 18.97 12.22 -19.90
N GLU A 210 19.39 13.46 -19.62
CA GLU A 210 20.77 13.86 -19.83
C GLU A 210 21.71 13.24 -18.78
N GLN A 211 23.00 13.11 -19.11
CA GLN A 211 24.03 12.58 -18.18
C GLN A 211 24.51 13.70 -17.24
N ARG A 212 23.62 14.09 -16.32
CA ARG A 212 23.86 15.13 -15.31
C ARG A 212 23.19 14.78 -13.98
N PRO A 213 23.55 15.46 -12.86
CA PRO A 213 22.89 15.25 -11.57
C PRO A 213 21.37 15.33 -11.69
N THR A 214 20.68 14.32 -11.21
CA THR A 214 19.24 14.11 -11.41
C THR A 214 18.52 14.01 -10.09
N ALA A 215 17.56 14.90 -9.82
CA ALA A 215 16.61 14.72 -8.74
C ALA A 215 15.29 14.11 -9.25
N LEU A 216 14.72 13.19 -8.50
CA LEU A 216 13.42 12.59 -8.78
C LEU A 216 12.41 13.05 -7.72
N LEU A 217 11.35 13.73 -8.16
CA LEU A 217 10.25 14.16 -7.33
C LEU A 217 9.00 13.35 -7.68
N LEU A 218 8.37 12.74 -6.69
CA LEU A 218 7.15 11.93 -6.89
C LEU A 218 6.15 12.10 -5.75
N GLY A 219 4.86 12.01 -6.08
CA GLY A 219 3.74 12.12 -5.14
C GLY A 219 2.94 10.82 -4.99
N GLY A 220 3.61 9.66 -5.15
CA GLY A 220 2.95 8.37 -5.17
C GLY A 220 2.07 8.15 -6.41
N GLY A 221 1.27 7.06 -6.38
CA GLY A 221 0.44 6.67 -7.53
C GLY A 221 -0.62 7.71 -7.92
N GLU A 222 -1.08 8.52 -6.97
CA GLU A 222 -2.12 9.54 -7.18
C GLU A 222 -1.54 10.96 -7.37
N GLY A 223 -0.21 11.13 -7.34
CA GLY A 223 0.43 12.43 -7.51
C GLY A 223 0.06 13.44 -6.43
N MET A 224 0.07 12.98 -5.18
CA MET A 224 -0.35 13.76 -4.00
C MET A 224 0.76 14.68 -3.50
N GLY A 225 0.37 15.67 -2.70
CA GLY A 225 1.28 16.58 -2.02
C GLY A 225 1.58 17.85 -2.81
N ALA A 226 2.49 18.65 -2.28
CA ALA A 226 2.86 19.95 -2.84
C ALA A 226 3.87 19.82 -4.01
N LEU A 227 3.59 18.94 -4.99
CA LEU A 227 4.53 18.65 -6.07
C LEU A 227 4.87 19.89 -6.90
N GLU A 228 3.90 20.74 -7.25
CA GLU A 228 4.11 21.90 -8.11
C GLU A 228 5.05 22.96 -7.47
N PRO A 229 4.81 23.45 -6.23
CA PRO A 229 5.74 24.39 -5.60
C PRO A 229 7.09 23.76 -5.27
N THR A 230 7.13 22.47 -4.94
CA THR A 230 8.39 21.75 -4.72
C THR A 230 9.19 21.63 -6.01
N ALA A 231 8.53 21.28 -7.13
CA ALA A 231 9.18 21.22 -8.44
C ALA A 231 9.75 22.59 -8.84
N ALA A 232 9.02 23.68 -8.62
CA ALA A 232 9.51 25.03 -8.93
C ALA A 232 10.79 25.38 -8.14
N THR A 233 10.81 25.07 -6.85
CA THR A 233 11.97 25.31 -5.99
C THR A 233 13.17 24.48 -6.41
N LEU A 234 12.95 23.16 -6.66
CA LEU A 234 14.02 22.26 -7.07
C LEU A 234 14.57 22.60 -8.46
N ALA A 235 13.70 22.90 -9.42
CA ALA A 235 14.12 23.26 -10.78
C ALA A 235 15.03 24.47 -10.78
N ALA A 236 14.71 25.52 -10.00
CA ALA A 236 15.54 26.72 -9.89
C ALA A 236 16.93 26.41 -9.31
N ARG A 237 16.99 25.58 -8.26
CA ARG A 237 18.27 25.18 -7.64
C ARG A 237 19.10 24.28 -8.54
N LEU A 238 18.48 23.30 -9.18
CA LEU A 238 19.18 22.37 -10.07
C LEU A 238 19.72 23.08 -11.32
N ALA A 239 18.98 24.05 -11.87
CA ALA A 239 19.43 24.84 -13.00
C ALA A 239 20.76 25.55 -12.72
N SER A 240 20.95 26.16 -11.54
CA SER A 240 22.18 26.82 -11.15
C SER A 240 23.34 25.84 -10.88
N GLN A 241 23.08 24.56 -10.70
CA GLN A 241 24.07 23.54 -10.44
C GLN A 241 24.31 22.59 -11.63
N GLY A 242 23.74 22.90 -12.80
CA GLY A 242 23.86 22.07 -13.99
C GLY A 242 23.10 20.71 -13.90
N GLY A 243 22.15 20.60 -12.96
CA GLY A 243 21.32 19.42 -12.76
C GLY A 243 20.02 19.41 -13.57
N GLN A 244 19.26 18.32 -13.43
CA GLN A 244 17.93 18.16 -14.02
C GLN A 244 16.94 17.59 -12.99
N LEU A 245 15.64 17.85 -13.23
CA LEU A 245 14.55 17.38 -12.39
C LEU A 245 13.64 16.43 -13.18
N ALA A 246 13.36 15.26 -12.63
CA ALA A 246 12.30 14.39 -13.10
C ALA A 246 11.10 14.48 -12.11
N VAL A 247 9.89 14.72 -12.62
CA VAL A 247 8.66 14.81 -11.80
C VAL A 247 7.69 13.74 -12.25
N ILE A 248 7.33 12.84 -11.33
CA ILE A 248 6.34 11.79 -11.59
C ILE A 248 5.01 12.18 -10.94
N CYS A 249 4.03 12.51 -11.77
CA CYS A 249 2.71 12.98 -11.35
C CYS A 249 1.70 11.86 -11.04
N GLY A 250 2.09 10.58 -11.24
CA GLY A 250 1.17 9.47 -11.08
C GLY A 250 -0.07 9.62 -11.98
N ARG A 251 -1.25 9.27 -11.45
CA ARG A 251 -2.53 9.38 -12.16
C ARG A 251 -3.10 10.82 -12.22
N ASN A 252 -2.40 11.79 -11.63
CA ASN A 252 -2.83 13.19 -11.61
C ASN A 252 -2.55 13.88 -12.94
N GLU A 253 -3.41 13.60 -13.94
CA GLU A 253 -3.25 14.12 -15.30
C GLU A 253 -3.40 15.65 -15.35
N ALA A 254 -4.23 16.22 -14.48
CA ALA A 254 -4.38 17.68 -14.37
C ALA A 254 -3.06 18.34 -13.93
N LEU A 255 -2.38 17.77 -12.93
CA LEU A 255 -1.06 18.23 -12.48
C LEU A 255 -0.01 18.05 -13.58
N ARG A 256 0.05 16.86 -14.20
CA ARG A 256 0.96 16.56 -15.29
C ARG A 256 0.85 17.60 -16.41
N SER A 257 -0.39 17.88 -16.84
CA SER A 257 -0.66 18.84 -17.90
C SER A 257 -0.25 20.28 -17.54
N ARG A 258 -0.44 20.70 -16.29
CA ARG A 258 0.02 22.02 -15.80
C ARG A 258 1.53 22.10 -15.82
N LEU A 259 2.23 21.14 -15.23
CA LEU A 259 3.69 21.13 -15.14
C LEU A 259 4.36 21.01 -16.51
N ALA A 260 3.77 20.26 -17.43
CA ALA A 260 4.30 20.12 -18.81
C ALA A 260 4.21 21.42 -19.63
N ARG A 261 3.26 22.32 -19.31
CA ARG A 261 3.10 23.62 -19.97
C ARG A 261 3.93 24.74 -19.33
N GLN A 262 4.44 24.50 -18.13
CA GLN A 262 5.20 25.50 -17.38
C GLN A 262 6.56 25.71 -18.01
N ARG A 263 7.03 26.98 -18.06
CA ARG A 263 8.41 27.29 -18.42
C ARG A 263 9.31 27.10 -17.22
N TRP A 264 10.31 26.26 -17.38
CA TRP A 264 11.25 25.93 -16.31
C TRP A 264 12.59 26.61 -16.51
N PRO A 265 13.31 27.02 -15.45
CA PRO A 265 14.61 27.62 -15.53
C PRO A 265 15.73 26.68 -16.00
N GLY A 266 15.46 25.34 -16.03
CA GLY A 266 16.40 24.30 -16.41
C GLY A 266 15.70 23.07 -16.99
N ALA A 267 16.43 21.97 -17.11
CA ALA A 267 15.89 20.72 -17.62
C ALA A 267 14.93 20.09 -16.60
N VAL A 268 13.64 19.98 -16.97
CA VAL A 268 12.59 19.34 -16.18
C VAL A 268 11.83 18.34 -17.06
N HIS A 269 11.79 17.11 -16.62
CA HIS A 269 11.07 16.01 -17.27
C HIS A 269 9.81 15.67 -16.47
N VAL A 270 8.65 15.82 -17.08
CA VAL A 270 7.36 15.58 -16.43
C VAL A 270 6.73 14.32 -16.98
N ALA A 271 6.52 13.32 -16.13
CA ALA A 271 5.86 12.08 -16.47
C ALA A 271 4.56 11.88 -15.68
N GLY A 272 3.63 11.14 -16.24
CA GLY A 272 2.41 10.68 -15.57
C GLY A 272 2.65 9.46 -14.70
N TYR A 273 1.72 8.50 -14.76
CA TYR A 273 1.91 7.20 -14.13
C TYR A 273 2.97 6.39 -14.87
N VAL A 274 3.91 5.82 -14.12
CA VAL A 274 4.98 4.96 -14.66
C VAL A 274 4.94 3.59 -13.96
N ASP A 275 5.17 2.54 -14.70
CA ASP A 275 5.25 1.16 -14.20
C ASP A 275 6.69 0.73 -13.90
N ASN A 276 7.67 1.43 -14.50
CA ASN A 276 9.11 1.20 -14.39
C ASN A 276 9.80 2.08 -13.34
N MET A 277 9.13 2.36 -12.22
CA MET A 277 9.68 3.20 -11.14
C MET A 277 11.09 2.79 -10.68
N PRO A 278 11.47 1.50 -10.61
CA PRO A 278 12.86 1.12 -10.29
C PRO A 278 13.90 1.76 -11.23
N LEU A 279 13.57 1.92 -12.50
CA LEU A 279 14.45 2.56 -13.49
C LEU A 279 14.59 4.07 -13.23
N TRP A 280 13.47 4.77 -12.90
CA TRP A 280 13.50 6.18 -12.51
C TRP A 280 14.31 6.42 -11.24
N MET A 281 14.18 5.52 -10.24
CA MET A 281 14.97 5.60 -9.02
C MET A 281 16.46 5.30 -9.26
N ALA A 282 16.77 4.39 -10.19
CA ALA A 282 18.17 4.12 -10.58
C ALA A 282 18.82 5.29 -11.30
N ALA A 283 18.03 6.08 -12.08
CA ALA A 283 18.52 7.26 -12.80
C ALA A 283 18.80 8.46 -11.88
N ALA A 284 18.20 8.49 -10.69
CA ALA A 284 18.26 9.63 -9.78
C ALA A 284 19.43 9.54 -8.79
N ASP A 285 20.04 10.68 -8.51
CA ASP A 285 21.02 10.85 -7.44
C ASP A 285 20.32 11.24 -6.12
N LEU A 286 19.12 11.82 -6.21
CA LEU A 286 18.27 12.22 -5.09
C LEU A 286 16.80 11.89 -5.39
N VAL A 287 16.10 11.36 -4.40
CA VAL A 287 14.66 11.07 -4.46
C VAL A 287 13.95 11.81 -3.33
#